data_acd07f6ce51a8a016d8566a3064b0966
#
_entry.id   acd07f6ce51a8a016d8566a3064b0966
#
_cell.length_a   1.000
_cell.length_b   1.000
_cell.length_c   1.000
_cell.angle_alpha   90.00
_cell.angle_beta   90.00
_cell.angle_gamma   90.00
#
_symmetry.space_group_name_H-M   'P 1'
#
loop_
_entity.id
_entity.type
_entity.pdbx_description
1 polymer ?
#
loop_
_entity_poly.entity_id
_entity_poly.type
_entity_poly.pdbx_seq_one_letter_code
_entity_poly.pdbx_strand_id
1 'polypeptide(L)'
;MNRIPVPLLFLFSFFLVSCSVNKNYSPSKKIPRKALQEDYTILKNILENKHPSLYWYTSKDSMDRFFSKYYDAIADSMNELQFAWQVLAPLVDKIHCGHTSVGMSKSYSKWSENKRFPSFPLYMKIWDDTMAVTGNLNRKDSIFKRGTLITSINGIPNKKIIEKIFSYLPEDGYANNINYIRLSSNFPYFHRNVYGLSKKYNITYIDSTGKEKEDTLSLYVAPVDSVRKDSLAKIERRKMPDKKKILQYRSLEIDSSGKFALMTLNTFNKGRLDGFFRRSFRKLKKQHIQNLVIDIRSNGGGRVALSTLLTRYISRKPFKIADSLYARSGTLRPYTKYIKGKFINNIELFFIARKSTDGRYHLRHMEKKLYSPKKVNGFKGDVYILTNGPTFSASTLFCNTVKG
;
A
#
# COMPACT_ATOMS: atom_id res chain seq x y z
N MET A 1 15.34 54.62 -39.56
CA MET A 1 16.00 54.17 -38.29
C MET A 1 15.11 53.10 -37.64
N ASN A 2 15.42 51.86 -37.95
CA ASN A 2 14.66 50.69 -37.45
C ASN A 2 15.24 50.27 -36.08
N ARG A 3 14.42 50.31 -35.02
CA ARG A 3 14.80 49.77 -33.71
C ARG A 3 14.35 48.33 -33.64
N ILE A 4 15.34 47.41 -33.50
CA ILE A 4 15.16 45.98 -33.26
C ILE A 4 14.82 45.80 -31.75
N PRO A 5 13.75 45.08 -31.38
CA PRO A 5 13.51 44.77 -29.98
C PRO A 5 14.39 43.60 -29.54
N VAL A 6 15.14 43.84 -28.45
CA VAL A 6 15.95 42.83 -27.77
C VAL A 6 15.00 41.86 -27.02
N PRO A 7 15.09 40.54 -27.23
CA PRO A 7 14.30 39.61 -26.44
C PRO A 7 14.92 39.48 -25.05
N LEU A 8 14.13 39.77 -24.05
CA LEU A 8 14.46 39.56 -22.63
C LEU A 8 14.53 38.07 -22.34
N LEU A 9 15.74 37.55 -22.30
CA LEU A 9 16.01 36.15 -21.92
C LEU A 9 15.80 36.00 -20.40
N PHE A 10 14.63 35.54 -19.98
CA PHE A 10 14.39 35.10 -18.61
C PHE A 10 15.20 33.82 -18.36
N LEU A 11 16.36 33.97 -17.75
CA LEU A 11 17.13 32.84 -17.18
C LEU A 11 16.36 32.31 -15.97
N PHE A 12 15.55 31.26 -16.19
CA PHE A 12 14.97 30.47 -15.12
C PHE A 12 16.05 29.58 -14.53
N SER A 13 16.80 30.09 -13.53
CA SER A 13 17.69 29.25 -12.72
C SER A 13 16.84 28.27 -11.92
N PHE A 14 16.73 27.04 -12.42
CA PHE A 14 16.22 25.90 -11.68
C PHE A 14 17.18 25.63 -10.51
N PHE A 15 16.89 26.18 -9.35
CA PHE A 15 17.44 25.68 -8.10
C PHE A 15 16.87 24.26 -7.88
N LEU A 16 17.60 23.26 -8.34
CA LEU A 16 17.44 21.89 -7.94
C LEU A 16 17.80 21.82 -6.44
N VAL A 17 16.82 22.04 -5.57
CA VAL A 17 16.93 21.65 -4.18
C VAL A 17 16.92 20.13 -4.16
N SER A 18 18.08 19.54 -4.40
CA SER A 18 18.33 18.14 -4.11
C SER A 18 18.11 17.94 -2.61
N CYS A 19 17.04 17.24 -2.22
CA CYS A 19 16.94 16.69 -0.88
C CYS A 19 18.13 15.75 -0.69
N SER A 20 19.23 16.24 -0.16
CA SER A 20 20.44 15.46 0.09
C SER A 20 20.09 14.33 1.05
N VAL A 21 20.25 13.09 0.57
CA VAL A 21 20.26 11.92 1.45
C VAL A 21 21.48 12.04 2.34
N ASN A 22 21.29 12.02 3.66
CA ASN A 22 22.41 12.11 4.59
C ASN A 22 23.36 10.94 4.33
N LYS A 23 24.58 11.24 3.84
CA LYS A 23 25.61 10.24 3.50
C LYS A 23 26.10 9.50 4.76
N ASN A 24 26.01 10.14 5.93
CA ASN A 24 26.45 9.63 7.23
C ASN A 24 25.28 9.06 8.06
N TYR A 25 24.26 8.52 7.42
CA TYR A 25 23.13 7.92 8.13
C TYR A 25 23.56 6.68 8.93
N SER A 26 23.26 6.68 10.22
CA SER A 26 23.40 5.53 11.10
C SER A 26 22.02 5.10 11.65
N PRO A 27 21.59 3.84 11.47
CA PRO A 27 20.31 3.34 11.97
C PRO A 27 20.28 3.22 13.49
N SER A 28 21.46 3.18 14.14
CA SER A 28 21.58 3.13 15.62
C SER A 28 21.58 4.53 16.25
N LYS A 29 21.65 5.59 15.44
CA LYS A 29 21.62 6.96 15.97
C LYS A 29 20.35 7.19 16.78
N LYS A 30 20.54 7.51 18.07
CA LYS A 30 19.46 7.89 18.98
C LYS A 30 19.06 9.34 18.77
N ILE A 31 17.77 9.60 18.81
CA ILE A 31 17.15 10.92 18.75
C ILE A 31 16.62 11.21 20.15
N PRO A 32 16.92 12.36 20.77
CA PRO A 32 16.45 12.70 22.10
C PRO A 32 14.91 12.79 22.17
N ARG A 33 14.33 12.44 23.31
CA ARG A 33 12.89 12.48 23.58
C ARG A 33 12.23 13.79 23.12
N LYS A 34 12.80 14.93 23.49
CA LYS A 34 12.27 16.24 23.16
C LYS A 34 12.07 16.41 21.65
N ALA A 35 13.06 16.06 20.81
CA ALA A 35 12.96 16.16 19.37
C ALA A 35 11.90 15.22 18.79
N LEU A 36 11.78 13.99 19.32
CA LEU A 36 10.74 13.04 18.91
C LEU A 36 9.33 13.52 19.30
N GLN A 37 9.20 14.15 20.46
CA GLN A 37 7.93 14.73 20.93
C GLN A 37 7.51 15.94 20.09
N GLU A 38 8.46 16.76 19.63
CA GLU A 38 8.21 17.85 18.70
C GLU A 38 7.70 17.32 17.36
N ASP A 39 8.38 16.33 16.78
CA ASP A 39 7.95 15.68 15.53
C ASP A 39 6.58 14.98 15.67
N TYR A 40 6.34 14.33 16.79
CA TYR A 40 5.05 13.69 17.10
C TYR A 40 3.93 14.72 17.21
N THR A 41 4.16 15.86 17.86
CA THR A 41 3.19 16.95 17.99
C THR A 41 2.84 17.54 16.62
N ILE A 42 3.83 17.72 15.76
CA ILE A 42 3.61 18.15 14.37
C ILE A 42 2.73 17.14 13.63
N LEU A 43 3.03 15.83 13.73
CA LEU A 43 2.22 14.77 13.13
C LEU A 43 0.78 14.79 13.65
N LYS A 44 0.57 14.85 14.97
CA LYS A 44 -0.77 14.97 15.57
C LYS A 44 -1.53 16.14 14.97
N ASN A 45 -0.94 17.32 14.97
CA ASN A 45 -1.57 18.53 14.44
C ASN A 45 -1.91 18.41 12.94
N ILE A 46 -1.06 17.75 12.14
CA ILE A 46 -1.35 17.47 10.73
C ILE A 46 -2.55 16.54 10.60
N LEU A 47 -2.59 15.45 11.35
CA LEU A 47 -3.69 14.50 11.34
C LEU A 47 -5.00 15.18 11.75
N GLU A 48 -5.03 15.92 12.83
CA GLU A 48 -6.23 16.60 13.32
C GLU A 48 -6.77 17.66 12.34
N ASN A 49 -5.89 18.38 11.65
CA ASN A 49 -6.30 19.48 10.80
C ASN A 49 -6.47 19.12 9.32
N LYS A 50 -5.85 18.03 8.85
CA LYS A 50 -5.79 17.72 7.42
C LYS A 50 -6.33 16.32 7.07
N HIS A 51 -6.32 15.36 8.00
CA HIS A 51 -6.77 13.99 7.69
C HIS A 51 -8.31 13.97 7.56
N PRO A 52 -8.87 13.56 6.39
CA PRO A 52 -10.31 13.68 6.14
C PRO A 52 -11.15 12.72 7.00
N SER A 53 -10.61 11.55 7.34
CA SER A 53 -11.35 10.47 8.01
C SER A 53 -10.77 10.09 9.39
N LEU A 54 -10.06 11.01 10.06
CA LEU A 54 -9.40 10.72 11.35
C LEU A 54 -10.36 10.13 12.40
N TYR A 55 -11.61 10.57 12.38
CA TYR A 55 -12.63 10.21 13.36
C TYR A 55 -13.79 9.39 12.79
N TRP A 56 -13.59 8.72 11.64
CA TRP A 56 -14.67 7.94 11.03
C TRP A 56 -14.94 6.63 11.75
N TYR A 57 -13.89 5.96 12.19
CA TYR A 57 -13.96 4.64 12.85
C TYR A 57 -13.57 4.70 14.32
N THR A 58 -12.81 5.69 14.71
CA THR A 58 -12.37 5.92 16.09
C THR A 58 -12.86 7.29 16.53
N SER A 59 -13.63 7.35 17.63
CA SER A 59 -14.16 8.62 18.16
C SER A 59 -13.04 9.59 18.53
N LYS A 60 -13.34 10.89 18.56
CA LYS A 60 -12.38 11.93 18.92
C LYS A 60 -11.75 11.65 20.28
N ASP A 61 -12.57 11.35 21.29
CA ASP A 61 -12.09 11.08 22.66
C ASP A 61 -11.18 9.86 22.74
N SER A 62 -11.47 8.82 21.92
CA SER A 62 -10.59 7.65 21.83
C SER A 62 -9.28 7.98 21.14
N MET A 63 -9.33 8.76 20.05
CA MET A 63 -8.10 9.22 19.37
C MET A 63 -7.25 10.11 20.29
N ASP A 64 -7.87 11.01 21.07
CA ASP A 64 -7.14 11.86 22.01
C ASP A 64 -6.43 11.01 23.09
N ARG A 65 -7.08 9.97 23.62
CA ARG A 65 -6.43 8.99 24.51
C ARG A 65 -5.28 8.26 23.82
N PHE A 66 -5.44 7.84 22.56
CA PHE A 66 -4.35 7.22 21.80
C PHE A 66 -3.20 8.19 21.54
N PHE A 67 -3.49 9.44 21.19
CA PHE A 67 -2.45 10.45 21.04
C PHE A 67 -1.64 10.64 22.33
N SER A 68 -2.30 10.73 23.50
CA SER A 68 -1.61 10.84 24.79
C SER A 68 -0.81 9.57 25.08
N LYS A 69 -1.41 8.39 24.97
CA LYS A 69 -0.74 7.11 25.20
C LYS A 69 0.56 6.95 24.41
N TYR A 70 0.55 7.26 23.12
CA TYR A 70 1.74 7.08 22.28
C TYR A 70 2.74 8.23 22.40
N TYR A 71 2.32 9.42 22.82
CA TYR A 71 3.22 10.48 23.22
C TYR A 71 4.02 10.09 24.45
N ASP A 72 3.36 9.55 25.45
CA ASP A 72 3.98 9.11 26.72
C ASP A 72 4.89 7.89 26.53
N ALA A 73 4.61 7.05 25.53
CA ALA A 73 5.44 5.90 25.17
C ALA A 73 6.78 6.28 24.49
N ILE A 74 7.02 7.57 24.20
CA ILE A 74 8.30 8.02 23.65
C ILE A 74 9.35 7.95 24.76
N ALA A 75 10.32 7.02 24.60
CA ALA A 75 11.42 6.85 25.54
C ALA A 75 12.40 8.04 25.49
N ASP A 76 13.31 8.16 26.47
CA ASP A 76 14.28 9.26 26.58
C ASP A 76 15.16 9.43 25.34
N SER A 77 15.42 8.33 24.64
CA SER A 77 15.97 8.36 23.29
C SER A 77 15.56 7.12 22.50
N MET A 78 15.22 7.30 21.22
CA MET A 78 14.88 6.22 20.29
C MET A 78 15.60 6.40 18.95
N ASN A 79 15.94 5.30 18.29
CA ASN A 79 16.33 5.41 16.88
C ASN A 79 15.08 5.48 15.98
N GLU A 80 15.29 5.79 14.70
CA GLU A 80 14.20 5.93 13.72
C GLU A 80 13.30 4.68 13.65
N LEU A 81 13.88 3.48 13.68
CA LEU A 81 13.13 2.23 13.60
C LEU A 81 12.26 2.00 14.84
N GLN A 82 12.81 2.28 16.02
CA GLN A 82 12.08 2.18 17.28
C GLN A 82 10.90 3.17 17.31
N PHE A 83 11.13 4.43 16.95
CA PHE A 83 10.07 5.44 16.91
C PHE A 83 8.97 5.05 15.91
N ALA A 84 9.36 4.60 14.71
CA ALA A 84 8.40 4.17 13.68
C ALA A 84 7.53 2.99 14.14
N TRP A 85 8.14 1.95 14.75
CA TRP A 85 7.41 0.72 15.07
C TRP A 85 6.79 0.72 16.49
N GLN A 86 7.39 1.36 17.48
CA GLN A 86 6.87 1.34 18.85
C GLN A 86 5.88 2.46 19.13
N VAL A 87 5.93 3.56 18.36
CA VAL A 87 5.09 4.74 18.58
C VAL A 87 4.16 5.01 17.39
N LEU A 88 4.72 5.20 16.20
CA LEU A 88 3.93 5.70 15.06
C LEU A 88 3.04 4.63 14.42
N ALA A 89 3.53 3.41 14.20
CA ALA A 89 2.76 2.36 13.53
C ALA A 89 1.51 1.97 14.33
N PRO A 90 1.59 1.68 15.65
CA PRO A 90 0.40 1.35 16.42
C PRO A 90 -0.53 2.56 16.64
N LEU A 91 -0.05 3.80 16.58
CA LEU A 91 -0.92 4.98 16.56
C LEU A 91 -1.72 5.07 15.25
N VAL A 92 -1.04 4.91 14.12
CA VAL A 92 -1.64 5.05 12.79
C VAL A 92 -2.68 3.95 12.54
N ASP A 93 -2.47 2.75 13.07
CA ASP A 93 -3.46 1.67 13.08
C ASP A 93 -4.82 2.13 13.65
N LYS A 94 -4.81 2.93 14.73
CA LYS A 94 -6.04 3.40 15.38
C LYS A 94 -6.90 4.37 14.55
N ILE A 95 -6.37 4.84 13.42
CA ILE A 95 -7.14 5.67 12.47
C ILE A 95 -8.05 4.81 11.59
N HIS A 96 -7.73 3.53 11.41
CA HIS A 96 -8.44 2.61 10.52
C HIS A 96 -8.58 3.17 9.09
N CYS A 97 -7.49 3.74 8.57
CA CYS A 97 -7.42 4.26 7.20
C CYS A 97 -6.26 3.61 6.44
N GLY A 98 -6.56 2.75 5.49
CA GLY A 98 -5.56 2.01 4.71
C GLY A 98 -4.68 2.90 3.81
N HIS A 99 -5.04 4.18 3.63
CA HIS A 99 -4.20 5.17 2.95
C HIS A 99 -3.20 5.85 3.87
N THR A 100 -3.27 5.63 5.18
CA THR A 100 -2.38 6.22 6.18
C THR A 100 -1.46 5.16 6.75
N SER A 101 -0.16 5.26 6.47
CA SER A 101 0.83 4.29 6.91
C SER A 101 2.14 4.96 7.29
N VAL A 102 2.93 4.29 8.11
CA VAL A 102 4.27 4.74 8.52
C VAL A 102 5.29 4.20 7.53
N GLY A 103 6.11 5.09 6.98
CA GLY A 103 7.25 4.75 6.12
C GLY A 103 8.56 5.21 6.75
N MET A 104 9.64 4.48 6.47
CA MET A 104 10.98 4.87 6.89
C MET A 104 11.51 6.04 6.06
N SER A 105 12.47 6.78 6.60
CA SER A 105 13.10 7.90 5.89
C SER A 105 13.80 7.45 4.60
N LYS A 106 14.04 8.39 3.69
CA LYS A 106 14.84 8.12 2.48
C LYS A 106 16.25 7.66 2.83
N SER A 107 16.82 8.18 3.92
CA SER A 107 18.16 7.82 4.39
C SER A 107 18.21 6.37 4.86
N TYR A 108 17.24 5.93 5.67
CA TYR A 108 17.07 4.53 6.05
C TYR A 108 16.88 3.63 4.82
N SER A 109 15.97 4.01 3.93
CA SER A 109 15.66 3.23 2.73
C SER A 109 16.89 3.02 1.85
N LYS A 110 17.70 4.08 1.65
CA LYS A 110 18.96 3.99 0.89
C LYS A 110 20.01 3.16 1.62
N TRP A 111 20.13 3.33 2.93
CA TRP A 111 21.07 2.57 3.75
C TRP A 111 20.73 1.08 3.74
N SER A 112 19.45 0.72 3.79
CA SER A 112 18.98 -0.68 3.85
C SER A 112 18.87 -1.36 2.48
N GLU A 113 18.96 -0.61 1.36
CA GLU A 113 18.61 -1.09 0.01
C GLU A 113 19.33 -2.38 -0.42
N ASN A 114 20.60 -2.53 -0.04
CA ASN A 114 21.42 -3.69 -0.42
C ASN A 114 21.86 -4.50 0.81
N LYS A 115 21.16 -4.37 1.94
CA LYS A 115 21.48 -5.11 3.16
C LYS A 115 20.50 -6.24 3.39
N ARG A 116 21.05 -7.35 3.86
CA ARG A 116 20.26 -8.46 4.40
C ARG A 116 20.34 -8.40 5.92
N PHE A 117 19.20 -8.41 6.53
CA PHE A 117 19.10 -8.39 7.99
C PHE A 117 18.83 -9.80 8.50
N PRO A 118 19.37 -10.16 9.68
CA PRO A 118 18.92 -11.34 10.37
C PRO A 118 17.40 -11.34 10.50
N SER A 119 16.79 -12.52 10.42
CA SER A 119 15.33 -12.61 10.46
C SER A 119 14.85 -13.95 11.01
N PHE A 120 13.60 -13.95 11.46
CA PHE A 120 12.87 -15.19 11.70
C PHE A 120 12.90 -16.03 10.41
N PRO A 121 13.24 -17.33 10.45
CA PRO A 121 13.58 -18.08 9.25
C PRO A 121 12.41 -18.61 8.42
N LEU A 122 11.18 -18.65 8.98
CA LEU A 122 10.04 -19.24 8.27
C LEU A 122 9.19 -18.18 7.56
N TYR A 123 8.93 -18.39 6.28
CA TYR A 123 7.81 -17.78 5.57
C TYR A 123 6.55 -18.60 5.81
N MET A 124 5.42 -17.94 6.01
CA MET A 124 4.17 -18.60 6.35
C MET A 124 3.01 -18.11 5.50
N LYS A 125 2.07 -18.98 5.21
CA LYS A 125 0.71 -18.62 4.81
C LYS A 125 -0.11 -18.52 6.09
N ILE A 126 -0.82 -17.39 6.23
CA ILE A 126 -1.60 -17.08 7.43
C ILE A 126 -3.04 -16.78 7.01
N TRP A 127 -3.98 -17.39 7.68
CA TRP A 127 -5.41 -17.11 7.58
C TRP A 127 -6.08 -17.53 8.90
N ASP A 128 -6.97 -16.70 9.38
CA ASP A 128 -7.55 -16.83 10.70
C ASP A 128 -6.47 -17.08 11.77
N ASP A 129 -6.57 -18.11 12.58
CA ASP A 129 -5.59 -18.48 13.60
C ASP A 129 -4.51 -19.47 13.08
N THR A 130 -4.49 -19.76 11.78
CA THR A 130 -3.62 -20.77 11.17
C THR A 130 -2.35 -20.13 10.60
N MET A 131 -1.20 -20.76 10.92
CA MET A 131 0.11 -20.44 10.35
C MET A 131 0.71 -21.71 9.70
N ALA A 132 0.74 -21.79 8.37
CA ALA A 132 1.37 -22.88 7.63
C ALA A 132 2.68 -22.44 6.99
N VAL A 133 3.76 -23.17 7.19
CA VAL A 133 5.07 -22.91 6.58
C VAL A 133 4.97 -22.99 5.06
N THR A 134 5.42 -21.93 4.37
CA THR A 134 5.54 -21.90 2.90
C THR A 134 6.98 -21.96 2.42
N GLY A 135 7.92 -21.62 3.29
CA GLY A 135 9.35 -21.70 3.01
C GLY A 135 10.17 -21.56 4.28
N ASN A 136 11.34 -22.21 4.29
CA ASN A 136 12.33 -22.10 5.36
C ASN A 136 13.65 -21.63 4.80
N LEU A 137 14.19 -20.54 5.33
CA LEU A 137 15.48 -19.98 4.93
C LEU A 137 16.63 -20.87 5.38
N ASN A 138 16.48 -21.63 6.45
CA ASN A 138 17.41 -22.64 6.92
C ASN A 138 17.18 -23.95 6.14
N ARG A 139 17.69 -24.02 4.92
CA ARG A 139 17.40 -25.12 3.96
C ARG A 139 17.80 -26.51 4.44
N LYS A 140 18.66 -26.62 5.44
CA LYS A 140 19.08 -27.90 6.04
C LYS A 140 18.12 -28.41 7.11
N ASP A 141 17.15 -27.57 7.51
CA ASP A 141 16.14 -27.95 8.48
C ASP A 141 15.18 -28.99 7.86
N SER A 142 15.07 -30.14 8.52
CA SER A 142 14.24 -31.27 8.09
C SER A 142 12.86 -31.30 8.76
N ILE A 143 12.61 -30.43 9.75
CA ILE A 143 11.40 -30.42 10.58
C ILE A 143 10.39 -29.43 10.02
N PHE A 144 10.78 -28.15 9.92
CA PHE A 144 9.86 -27.08 9.50
C PHE A 144 9.80 -26.97 7.97
N LYS A 145 9.22 -28.00 7.34
CA LYS A 145 9.02 -28.07 5.89
C LYS A 145 7.76 -27.32 5.46
N ARG A 146 7.63 -27.12 4.15
CA ARG A 146 6.41 -26.58 3.57
C ARG A 146 5.21 -27.45 3.95
N GLY A 147 4.15 -26.81 4.48
CA GLY A 147 2.93 -27.45 4.96
C GLY A 147 2.90 -27.68 6.47
N THR A 148 4.04 -27.61 7.18
CA THR A 148 4.05 -27.72 8.65
C THR A 148 3.19 -26.63 9.27
N LEU A 149 2.27 -27.01 10.16
CA LEU A 149 1.42 -26.09 10.89
C LEU A 149 2.11 -25.68 12.18
N ILE A 150 2.31 -24.40 12.37
CA ILE A 150 2.87 -23.80 13.60
C ILE A 150 1.70 -23.42 14.50
N THR A 151 1.77 -23.74 15.80
CA THR A 151 0.74 -23.42 16.79
C THR A 151 1.19 -22.33 17.76
N SER A 152 2.50 -22.25 18.08
CA SER A 152 3.06 -21.17 18.87
C SER A 152 4.50 -20.84 18.51
N ILE A 153 4.95 -19.63 18.87
CA ILE A 153 6.35 -19.18 18.79
C ILE A 153 6.73 -18.61 20.14
N ASN A 154 7.78 -19.16 20.78
CA ASN A 154 8.22 -18.79 22.12
C ASN A 154 7.08 -18.81 23.16
N GLY A 155 6.22 -19.83 23.10
CA GLY A 155 5.06 -19.98 23.96
C GLY A 155 3.89 -19.01 23.68
N ILE A 156 4.01 -18.15 22.66
CA ILE A 156 2.92 -17.23 22.27
C ILE A 156 2.07 -17.94 21.19
N PRO A 157 0.76 -18.17 21.43
CA PRO A 157 -0.11 -18.80 20.46
C PRO A 157 -0.29 -17.96 19.18
N ASN A 158 -0.50 -18.62 18.04
CA ASN A 158 -0.68 -17.99 16.72
C ASN A 158 -1.64 -16.82 16.74
N LYS A 159 -2.83 -17.01 17.31
CA LYS A 159 -3.86 -15.97 17.42
C LYS A 159 -3.30 -14.69 18.03
N LYS A 160 -2.58 -14.81 19.13
CA LYS A 160 -1.97 -13.65 19.84
C LYS A 160 -0.86 -12.99 19.01
N ILE A 161 -0.09 -13.78 18.26
CA ILE A 161 0.93 -13.27 17.35
C ILE A 161 0.28 -12.46 16.22
N ILE A 162 -0.76 -13.00 15.59
CA ILE A 162 -1.49 -12.37 14.48
C ILE A 162 -2.16 -11.08 14.96
N GLU A 163 -2.94 -11.14 16.03
CA GLU A 163 -3.61 -9.98 16.63
C GLU A 163 -2.60 -8.86 16.97
N LYS A 164 -1.46 -9.23 17.58
CA LYS A 164 -0.42 -8.28 17.92
C LYS A 164 0.19 -7.62 16.68
N ILE A 165 0.53 -8.40 15.65
CA ILE A 165 1.11 -7.82 14.43
C ILE A 165 0.07 -6.96 13.69
N PHE A 166 -1.19 -7.37 13.65
CA PHE A 166 -2.26 -6.59 13.01
C PHE A 166 -2.42 -5.20 13.63
N SER A 167 -2.21 -5.05 14.94
CA SER A 167 -2.25 -3.73 15.62
C SER A 167 -1.14 -2.75 15.20
N TYR A 168 -0.33 -3.12 14.19
CA TYR A 168 0.69 -2.27 13.55
C TYR A 168 0.42 -2.07 12.05
N LEU A 169 -0.65 -2.66 11.52
CA LEU A 169 -0.93 -2.72 10.09
C LEU A 169 -2.28 -2.03 9.79
N PRO A 170 -2.26 -0.78 9.34
CA PRO A 170 -3.50 -0.06 9.08
C PRO A 170 -4.32 -0.71 7.95
N GLU A 171 -5.63 -0.80 8.16
CA GLU A 171 -6.63 -1.20 7.18
C GLU A 171 -7.72 -0.14 7.03
N ASP A 172 -8.62 -0.27 6.05
CA ASP A 172 -9.80 0.58 5.94
C ASP A 172 -10.94 0.01 6.81
N GLY A 173 -11.34 0.77 7.83
CA GLY A 173 -12.32 0.34 8.80
C GLY A 173 -11.83 -0.88 9.58
N TYR A 174 -12.59 -1.96 9.51
CA TYR A 174 -12.29 -3.23 10.18
C TYR A 174 -12.04 -4.38 9.20
N ALA A 175 -11.66 -4.04 7.96
CA ALA A 175 -11.41 -5.01 6.89
C ALA A 175 -9.98 -5.58 6.97
N ASN A 176 -9.76 -6.55 7.85
CA ASN A 176 -8.44 -7.13 8.14
C ASN A 176 -7.93 -8.15 7.10
N ASN A 177 -8.71 -8.50 6.08
CA ASN A 177 -8.33 -9.47 5.06
C ASN A 177 -7.03 -9.10 4.30
N ILE A 178 -6.75 -7.79 4.13
CA ILE A 178 -5.48 -7.32 3.57
C ILE A 178 -4.30 -7.64 4.50
N ASN A 179 -4.48 -7.62 5.81
CA ASN A 179 -3.44 -7.84 6.80
C ASN A 179 -2.98 -9.30 6.83
N TYR A 180 -3.87 -10.26 6.62
CA TYR A 180 -3.50 -11.67 6.39
C TYR A 180 -2.58 -11.83 5.17
N ILE A 181 -2.86 -11.11 4.09
CA ILE A 181 -2.05 -11.16 2.87
C ILE A 181 -0.69 -10.47 3.08
N ARG A 182 -0.67 -9.31 3.74
CA ARG A 182 0.56 -8.60 4.10
C ARG A 182 1.45 -9.47 4.98
N LEU A 183 0.89 -10.03 6.05
CA LEU A 183 1.61 -10.88 6.99
C LEU A 183 2.13 -12.14 6.31
N SER A 184 1.32 -12.82 5.48
CA SER A 184 1.74 -13.97 4.68
C SER A 184 2.85 -13.62 3.67
N SER A 185 2.86 -12.41 3.14
CA SER A 185 3.86 -12.01 2.15
C SER A 185 5.27 -11.84 2.73
N ASN A 186 5.38 -11.47 4.00
CA ASN A 186 6.68 -11.25 4.64
C ASN A 186 6.62 -11.35 6.19
N PHE A 187 6.17 -12.50 6.69
CA PHE A 187 6.13 -12.78 8.14
C PHE A 187 7.46 -12.48 8.85
N PRO A 188 8.63 -12.88 8.33
CA PRO A 188 9.92 -12.58 8.96
C PRO A 188 10.15 -11.09 9.24
N TYR A 189 9.73 -10.23 8.32
CA TYR A 189 9.86 -8.78 8.46
C TYR A 189 8.98 -8.24 9.60
N PHE A 190 7.70 -8.63 9.61
CA PHE A 190 6.76 -8.15 10.62
C PHE A 190 7.10 -8.70 12.01
N HIS A 191 7.42 -9.99 12.10
CA HIS A 191 7.83 -10.61 13.35
C HIS A 191 9.06 -9.90 13.96
N ARG A 192 10.10 -9.66 13.17
CA ARG A 192 11.30 -8.95 13.65
C ARG A 192 10.99 -7.56 14.18
N ASN A 193 10.13 -6.79 13.50
CA ASN A 193 9.86 -5.41 13.89
C ASN A 193 8.92 -5.29 15.10
N VAL A 194 8.07 -6.28 15.34
CA VAL A 194 7.10 -6.28 16.45
C VAL A 194 7.65 -7.01 17.69
N TYR A 195 8.32 -8.15 17.49
CA TYR A 195 8.83 -9.00 18.57
C TYR A 195 10.35 -8.93 18.78
N GLY A 196 11.07 -8.33 17.84
CA GLY A 196 12.53 -8.32 17.84
C GLY A 196 13.14 -9.61 17.30
N LEU A 197 14.44 -9.79 17.56
CA LEU A 197 15.21 -10.95 17.14
C LEU A 197 15.69 -11.75 18.35
N SER A 198 15.61 -13.08 18.28
CA SER A 198 16.17 -14.03 19.23
C SER A 198 17.15 -14.94 18.50
N LYS A 199 18.24 -15.36 19.16
CA LYS A 199 19.20 -16.31 18.57
C LYS A 199 18.54 -17.65 18.24
N LYS A 200 17.57 -18.07 19.06
CA LYS A 200 16.76 -19.28 18.90
C LYS A 200 15.30 -18.96 19.23
N TYR A 201 14.40 -19.72 18.62
CA TYR A 201 12.95 -19.62 18.82
C TYR A 201 12.43 -21.02 19.17
N ASN A 202 11.67 -21.13 20.24
CA ASN A 202 10.93 -22.36 20.56
C ASN A 202 9.65 -22.37 19.71
N ILE A 203 9.45 -23.41 18.92
CA ILE A 203 8.35 -23.52 17.98
C ILE A 203 7.52 -24.74 18.36
N THR A 204 6.24 -24.52 18.66
CA THR A 204 5.28 -25.60 18.76
C THR A 204 4.59 -25.79 17.39
N TYR A 205 4.47 -27.03 16.94
CA TYR A 205 3.97 -27.35 15.60
C TYR A 205 3.22 -28.70 15.58
N ILE A 206 2.40 -28.90 14.57
CA ILE A 206 1.75 -30.17 14.31
C ILE A 206 2.61 -31.00 13.34
N ASP A 207 2.99 -32.19 13.73
CA ASP A 207 3.76 -33.11 12.89
C ASP A 207 2.89 -33.82 11.84
N SER A 208 3.52 -34.67 11.00
CA SER A 208 2.82 -35.44 9.95
C SER A 208 1.83 -36.47 10.49
N THR A 209 1.88 -36.79 11.77
CA THR A 209 0.93 -37.70 12.44
C THR A 209 -0.23 -36.98 13.10
N GLY A 210 -0.27 -35.65 13.02
CA GLY A 210 -1.27 -34.79 13.66
C GLY A 210 -1.00 -34.53 15.16
N LYS A 211 0.16 -34.90 15.67
CA LYS A 211 0.54 -34.67 17.07
C LYS A 211 1.28 -33.34 17.23
N GLU A 212 0.98 -32.65 18.32
CA GLU A 212 1.70 -31.45 18.68
C GLU A 212 3.08 -31.80 19.24
N LYS A 213 4.09 -31.08 18.75
CA LYS A 213 5.50 -31.23 19.16
C LYS A 213 6.15 -29.86 19.31
N GLU A 214 7.27 -29.83 20.02
CA GLU A 214 8.08 -28.63 20.19
C GLU A 214 9.50 -28.89 19.69
N ASP A 215 10.09 -27.90 19.01
CA ASP A 215 11.48 -27.90 18.59
C ASP A 215 12.03 -26.47 18.51
N THR A 216 13.36 -26.37 18.42
CA THR A 216 14.08 -25.10 18.41
C THR A 216 14.52 -24.73 17.00
N LEU A 217 14.19 -23.51 16.60
CA LEU A 217 14.54 -22.92 15.32
C LEU A 217 15.58 -21.81 15.46
N SER A 218 16.73 -21.93 14.80
CA SER A 218 17.81 -20.93 14.87
C SER A 218 17.52 -19.72 13.98
N LEU A 219 17.95 -18.53 14.47
CA LEU A 219 17.92 -17.28 13.68
C LEU A 219 18.57 -17.48 12.31
N TYR A 220 17.92 -16.96 11.27
CA TYR A 220 18.54 -16.92 9.96
C TYR A 220 19.41 -15.68 9.78
N VAL A 221 20.67 -15.92 9.40
CA VAL A 221 21.64 -14.90 8.97
C VAL A 221 22.02 -15.19 7.52
N ALA A 222 21.71 -14.24 6.64
CA ALA A 222 21.97 -14.44 5.21
C ALA A 222 23.48 -14.48 4.90
N PRO A 223 23.97 -15.45 4.09
CA PRO A 223 25.33 -15.45 3.59
C PRO A 223 25.65 -14.17 2.79
N VAL A 224 26.90 -13.72 2.83
CA VAL A 224 27.36 -12.50 2.14
C VAL A 224 27.06 -12.55 0.63
N ASP A 225 27.22 -13.71 0.00
CA ASP A 225 26.97 -13.91 -1.43
C ASP A 225 25.52 -13.72 -1.87
N SER A 226 24.56 -13.83 -0.94
CA SER A 226 23.14 -13.62 -1.26
C SER A 226 22.82 -12.19 -1.67
N VAL A 227 23.54 -11.21 -1.14
CA VAL A 227 23.40 -9.78 -1.48
C VAL A 227 23.77 -9.53 -2.94
N ARG A 228 24.82 -10.19 -3.43
CA ARG A 228 25.27 -10.09 -4.82
C ARG A 228 24.24 -10.66 -5.81
N LYS A 229 23.64 -11.81 -5.48
CA LYS A 229 22.60 -12.44 -6.31
C LYS A 229 21.35 -11.55 -6.45
N ASP A 230 20.91 -10.93 -5.38
CA ASP A 230 19.77 -10.00 -5.41
C ASP A 230 20.05 -8.76 -6.25
N SER A 231 21.27 -8.23 -6.17
CA SER A 231 21.68 -7.07 -6.97
C SER A 231 21.67 -7.40 -8.46
N LEU A 232 22.12 -8.60 -8.85
CA LEU A 232 22.07 -9.08 -10.24
C LEU A 232 20.63 -9.26 -10.73
N ALA A 233 19.75 -9.88 -9.95
CA ALA A 233 18.33 -10.04 -10.28
C ALA A 233 17.61 -8.68 -10.45
N LYS A 234 17.99 -7.67 -9.65
CA LYS A 234 17.48 -6.30 -9.77
C LYS A 234 17.95 -5.62 -11.07
N ILE A 235 19.19 -5.87 -11.49
CA ILE A 235 19.75 -5.37 -12.76
C ILE A 235 19.02 -6.03 -13.94
N GLU A 236 18.79 -7.32 -13.91
CA GLU A 236 18.07 -8.05 -14.95
C GLU A 236 16.62 -7.56 -15.09
N ARG A 237 15.90 -7.32 -13.98
CA ARG A 237 14.57 -6.67 -14.01
C ARG A 237 14.60 -5.30 -14.67
N ARG A 238 15.63 -4.49 -14.42
CA ARG A 238 15.77 -3.16 -15.06
C ARG A 238 15.97 -3.27 -16.56
N LYS A 239 16.67 -4.30 -17.03
CA LYS A 239 16.94 -4.57 -18.46
C LYS A 239 15.78 -5.25 -19.19
N MET A 240 14.72 -5.67 -18.49
CA MET A 240 13.55 -6.31 -19.11
C MET A 240 12.92 -5.39 -20.16
N PRO A 241 12.61 -5.89 -21.39
CA PRO A 241 11.96 -5.11 -22.43
C PRO A 241 10.63 -4.50 -21.95
N ASP A 242 10.32 -3.27 -22.35
CA ASP A 242 9.13 -2.55 -21.91
C ASP A 242 7.83 -3.32 -22.19
N LYS A 243 7.78 -4.08 -23.29
CA LYS A 243 6.65 -4.94 -23.64
C LYS A 243 6.39 -6.00 -22.54
N LYS A 244 7.44 -6.66 -22.02
CA LYS A 244 7.34 -7.63 -20.91
C LYS A 244 6.95 -6.94 -19.60
N LYS A 245 7.51 -5.74 -19.32
CA LYS A 245 7.11 -4.94 -18.14
C LYS A 245 5.63 -4.58 -18.16
N ILE A 246 5.09 -4.23 -19.35
CA ILE A 246 3.69 -3.86 -19.48
C ILE A 246 2.77 -5.06 -19.16
N LEU A 247 3.12 -6.27 -19.59
CA LEU A 247 2.33 -7.48 -19.35
C LEU A 247 2.21 -7.82 -17.84
N GLN A 248 3.14 -7.35 -17.01
CA GLN A 248 3.03 -7.48 -15.55
C GLN A 248 1.88 -6.65 -14.95
N TYR A 249 1.39 -5.65 -15.67
CA TYR A 249 0.33 -4.76 -15.19
C TYR A 249 -1.04 -5.10 -15.73
N ARG A 250 -1.11 -5.77 -16.89
CA ARG A 250 -2.36 -6.05 -17.60
C ARG A 250 -2.24 -7.13 -18.65
N SER A 251 -3.28 -7.94 -18.81
CA SER A 251 -3.44 -8.87 -19.95
C SER A 251 -4.92 -8.98 -20.37
N LEU A 252 -5.16 -9.48 -21.56
CA LEU A 252 -6.46 -9.97 -22.01
C LEU A 252 -6.23 -11.31 -22.68
N GLU A 253 -6.82 -12.33 -22.11
CA GLU A 253 -6.81 -13.70 -22.58
C GLU A 253 -8.24 -14.07 -22.99
N ILE A 254 -8.39 -14.76 -24.12
CA ILE A 254 -9.67 -15.28 -24.58
C ILE A 254 -9.49 -16.78 -24.59
N ASP A 255 -10.42 -17.50 -23.99
CA ASP A 255 -10.34 -18.94 -23.93
C ASP A 255 -10.50 -19.60 -25.31
N SER A 256 -10.08 -20.84 -25.44
CA SER A 256 -10.10 -21.57 -26.72
C SER A 256 -11.51 -21.78 -27.27
N SER A 257 -12.54 -21.79 -26.40
CA SER A 257 -13.95 -21.90 -26.83
C SER A 257 -14.51 -20.59 -27.39
N GLY A 258 -13.83 -19.46 -27.16
CA GLY A 258 -14.32 -18.12 -27.52
C GLY A 258 -15.51 -17.64 -26.69
N LYS A 259 -15.91 -18.34 -25.63
CA LYS A 259 -17.07 -17.98 -24.79
C LYS A 259 -16.70 -16.99 -23.66
N PHE A 260 -15.47 -17.06 -23.19
CA PHE A 260 -14.98 -16.29 -22.05
C PHE A 260 -13.76 -15.46 -22.40
N ALA A 261 -13.62 -14.33 -21.74
CA ALA A 261 -12.38 -13.57 -21.73
C ALA A 261 -11.98 -13.23 -20.30
N LEU A 262 -10.68 -13.32 -20.00
CA LEU A 262 -10.08 -12.90 -18.74
C LEU A 262 -9.26 -11.63 -18.98
N MET A 263 -9.67 -10.54 -18.34
CA MET A 263 -8.91 -9.29 -18.30
C MET A 263 -8.26 -9.15 -16.93
N THR A 264 -6.94 -9.31 -16.85
CA THR A 264 -6.18 -9.10 -15.62
C THR A 264 -5.66 -7.66 -15.55
N LEU A 265 -5.88 -6.99 -14.43
CA LEU A 265 -5.46 -5.61 -14.17
C LEU A 265 -4.83 -5.52 -12.78
N ASN A 266 -3.50 -5.44 -12.71
CA ASN A 266 -2.77 -5.40 -11.44
C ASN A 266 -2.59 -3.96 -10.89
N THR A 267 -3.01 -2.94 -11.63
CA THR A 267 -2.98 -1.53 -11.20
C THR A 267 -3.79 -0.65 -12.13
N PHE A 268 -4.33 0.45 -11.60
CA PHE A 268 -4.88 1.55 -12.40
C PHE A 268 -3.88 2.70 -12.62
N ASN A 269 -2.57 2.50 -12.38
CA ASN A 269 -1.57 3.57 -12.49
C ASN A 269 -0.63 3.43 -13.70
N LYS A 270 -0.33 2.20 -14.11
CA LYS A 270 0.66 1.87 -15.16
C LYS A 270 0.04 0.98 -16.23
N GLY A 271 0.79 0.71 -17.31
CA GLY A 271 0.40 -0.27 -18.32
C GLY A 271 -0.31 0.35 -19.54
N ARG A 272 -0.32 1.69 -19.72
CA ARG A 272 -0.97 2.37 -20.87
C ARG A 272 -2.42 1.90 -21.06
N LEU A 273 -3.22 1.97 -19.99
CA LEU A 273 -4.53 1.33 -19.90
C LEU A 273 -5.57 1.91 -20.87
N ASP A 274 -5.52 3.21 -21.17
CA ASP A 274 -6.45 3.82 -22.15
C ASP A 274 -6.43 3.09 -23.51
N GLY A 275 -5.23 2.94 -24.09
CA GLY A 275 -5.04 2.23 -25.35
C GLY A 275 -5.32 0.73 -25.22
N PHE A 276 -5.06 0.15 -24.04
CA PHE A 276 -5.36 -1.25 -23.77
C PHE A 276 -6.87 -1.50 -23.76
N PHE A 277 -7.65 -0.75 -23.01
CA PHE A 277 -9.11 -0.89 -22.96
C PHE A 277 -9.73 -0.74 -24.36
N ARG A 278 -9.34 0.31 -25.10
CA ARG A 278 -9.83 0.51 -26.45
C ARG A 278 -9.61 -0.70 -27.39
N ARG A 279 -8.40 -1.30 -27.34
CA ARG A 279 -8.09 -2.49 -28.17
C ARG A 279 -8.80 -3.73 -27.66
N SER A 280 -8.82 -3.92 -26.34
CA SER A 280 -9.45 -5.07 -25.68
C SER A 280 -10.95 -5.13 -25.99
N PHE A 281 -11.68 -4.06 -25.72
CA PHE A 281 -13.13 -4.03 -25.97
C PHE A 281 -13.50 -4.09 -27.44
N ARG A 282 -12.64 -3.58 -28.36
CA ARG A 282 -12.79 -3.82 -29.79
C ARG A 282 -12.63 -5.30 -30.15
N LYS A 283 -11.63 -5.99 -29.55
CA LYS A 283 -11.39 -7.42 -29.76
C LYS A 283 -12.55 -8.25 -29.22
N LEU A 284 -13.02 -7.98 -28.00
CA LEU A 284 -14.17 -8.65 -27.39
C LEU A 284 -15.42 -8.53 -28.27
N LYS A 285 -15.72 -7.34 -28.79
CA LYS A 285 -16.83 -7.11 -29.72
C LYS A 285 -16.67 -7.88 -31.02
N LYS A 286 -15.47 -7.84 -31.64
CA LYS A 286 -15.20 -8.54 -32.93
C LYS A 286 -15.34 -10.05 -32.79
N GLN A 287 -15.01 -10.61 -31.64
CA GLN A 287 -15.08 -12.05 -31.36
C GLN A 287 -16.39 -12.48 -30.65
N HIS A 288 -17.37 -11.56 -30.56
CA HIS A 288 -18.67 -11.84 -29.94
C HIS A 288 -18.64 -12.46 -28.56
N ILE A 289 -17.62 -12.09 -27.74
CA ILE A 289 -17.47 -12.60 -26.37
C ILE A 289 -18.66 -12.18 -25.52
N GLN A 290 -19.28 -13.15 -24.84
CA GLN A 290 -20.45 -12.92 -24.01
C GLN A 290 -20.10 -12.77 -22.52
N ASN A 291 -19.00 -13.40 -22.05
CA ASN A 291 -18.61 -13.39 -20.65
C ASN A 291 -17.22 -12.78 -20.48
N LEU A 292 -17.13 -11.74 -19.66
CA LEU A 292 -15.89 -11.04 -19.34
C LEU A 292 -15.59 -11.15 -17.84
N VAL A 293 -14.51 -11.85 -17.49
CA VAL A 293 -13.96 -11.88 -16.14
C VAL A 293 -12.91 -10.78 -16.02
N ILE A 294 -13.08 -9.87 -15.07
CA ILE A 294 -12.12 -8.80 -14.75
C ILE A 294 -11.44 -9.15 -13.43
N ASP A 295 -10.18 -9.53 -13.50
CA ASP A 295 -9.38 -9.88 -12.33
C ASP A 295 -8.62 -8.65 -11.83
N ILE A 296 -9.05 -8.14 -10.68
CA ILE A 296 -8.42 -7.04 -9.94
C ILE A 296 -7.99 -7.46 -8.53
N ARG A 297 -7.83 -8.76 -8.29
CA ARG A 297 -7.43 -9.29 -6.96
C ARG A 297 -6.12 -8.72 -6.44
N SER A 298 -5.19 -8.35 -7.32
CA SER A 298 -3.89 -7.73 -6.97
C SER A 298 -3.85 -6.22 -7.20
N ASN A 299 -4.99 -5.58 -7.48
CA ASN A 299 -5.04 -4.17 -7.88
C ASN A 299 -5.25 -3.22 -6.68
N GLY A 300 -4.18 -2.64 -6.19
CA GLY A 300 -4.21 -1.63 -5.13
C GLY A 300 -4.74 -0.25 -5.56
N GLY A 301 -5.35 -0.13 -6.74
CA GLY A 301 -5.91 1.14 -7.23
C GLY A 301 -4.96 1.93 -8.13
N GLY A 302 -5.06 3.25 -8.06
CA GLY A 302 -4.30 4.19 -8.86
C GLY A 302 -5.16 5.36 -9.36
N ARG A 303 -5.11 5.67 -10.66
CA ARG A 303 -5.83 6.79 -11.26
C ARG A 303 -7.33 6.50 -11.38
N VAL A 304 -8.16 7.25 -10.64
CA VAL A 304 -9.63 7.15 -10.69
C VAL A 304 -10.17 7.31 -12.12
N ALA A 305 -9.57 8.19 -12.93
CA ALA A 305 -9.95 8.35 -14.32
C ALA A 305 -9.84 7.05 -15.14
N LEU A 306 -8.90 6.15 -14.83
CA LEU A 306 -8.73 4.88 -15.53
C LEU A 306 -9.73 3.82 -15.06
N SER A 307 -10.03 3.76 -13.76
CA SER A 307 -11.11 2.90 -13.26
C SER A 307 -12.47 3.35 -13.79
N THR A 308 -12.74 4.66 -13.80
CA THR A 308 -13.94 5.25 -14.42
C THR A 308 -14.04 4.94 -15.92
N LEU A 309 -12.91 4.99 -16.65
CA LEU A 309 -12.90 4.64 -18.06
C LEU A 309 -13.27 3.16 -18.30
N LEU A 310 -12.78 2.25 -17.46
CA LEU A 310 -13.17 0.85 -17.50
C LEU A 310 -14.67 0.67 -17.23
N THR A 311 -15.18 1.33 -16.19
CA THR A 311 -16.62 1.32 -15.86
C THR A 311 -17.46 1.78 -17.07
N ARG A 312 -17.04 2.82 -17.78
CA ARG A 312 -17.74 3.30 -18.99
C ARG A 312 -17.83 2.27 -20.12
N TYR A 313 -16.88 1.32 -20.20
CA TYR A 313 -16.93 0.25 -21.19
C TYR A 313 -17.91 -0.87 -20.83
N ILE A 314 -18.21 -1.06 -19.54
CA ILE A 314 -19.04 -2.19 -19.06
C ILE A 314 -20.39 -1.73 -18.50
N SER A 315 -20.54 -0.46 -18.17
CA SER A 315 -21.80 0.07 -17.65
C SER A 315 -22.87 0.15 -18.77
N ARG A 316 -24.11 -0.12 -18.37
CA ARG A 316 -25.30 0.00 -19.26
C ARG A 316 -26.04 1.34 -19.09
N LYS A 317 -25.86 1.99 -17.93
CA LYS A 317 -26.53 3.26 -17.55
C LYS A 317 -25.47 4.32 -17.18
N PRO A 318 -25.83 5.62 -17.27
CA PRO A 318 -25.02 6.68 -16.71
C PRO A 318 -24.81 6.48 -15.20
N PHE A 319 -23.64 6.87 -14.69
CA PHE A 319 -23.27 6.66 -13.30
C PHE A 319 -22.43 7.80 -12.74
N LYS A 320 -22.42 7.97 -11.42
CA LYS A 320 -21.49 8.79 -10.67
C LYS A 320 -20.41 7.91 -10.04
N ILE A 321 -19.25 8.48 -9.75
CA ILE A 321 -18.18 7.77 -9.02
C ILE A 321 -18.33 7.91 -7.50
N ALA A 322 -18.99 8.97 -7.04
CA ALA A 322 -19.32 9.21 -5.64
C ALA A 322 -20.38 10.31 -5.56
N ASP A 323 -21.22 10.27 -4.54
CA ASP A 323 -22.23 11.30 -4.26
C ASP A 323 -21.60 12.45 -3.45
N SER A 324 -20.62 12.19 -2.61
CA SER A 324 -19.90 13.18 -1.83
C SER A 324 -18.41 12.91 -1.83
N LEU A 325 -17.64 13.96 -2.12
CA LEU A 325 -16.17 13.96 -2.10
C LEU A 325 -15.70 15.27 -1.46
N TYR A 326 -15.06 15.18 -0.32
CA TYR A 326 -14.61 16.38 0.38
C TYR A 326 -13.23 16.24 1.00
N ALA A 327 -12.57 17.38 1.17
CA ALA A 327 -11.37 17.55 1.98
C ALA A 327 -11.72 18.30 3.27
N ARG A 328 -10.97 18.05 4.34
CA ARG A 328 -11.13 18.75 5.62
C ARG A 328 -10.67 20.21 5.54
N SER A 329 -9.76 20.52 4.61
CA SER A 329 -9.17 21.84 4.44
C SER A 329 -8.89 22.14 2.97
N GLY A 330 -9.11 23.37 2.54
CA GLY A 330 -8.79 23.84 1.19
C GLY A 330 -7.33 24.25 1.02
N THR A 331 -6.47 24.08 2.03
CA THR A 331 -5.05 24.45 1.98
C THR A 331 -4.21 23.53 2.85
N LEU A 332 -2.93 23.37 2.48
CA LEU A 332 -1.94 22.65 3.28
C LEU A 332 -1.25 23.51 4.34
N ARG A 333 -1.50 24.83 4.35
CA ARG A 333 -0.94 25.71 5.39
C ARG A 333 -1.48 25.37 6.78
N PRO A 334 -0.70 25.57 7.85
CA PRO A 334 0.71 25.99 7.90
C PRO A 334 1.73 24.84 7.67
N TYR A 335 1.30 23.61 7.42
CA TYR A 335 2.14 22.40 7.39
C TYR A 335 2.85 22.16 6.05
N THR A 336 2.82 23.09 5.13
CA THR A 336 3.36 22.95 3.76
C THR A 336 4.82 22.50 3.72
N LYS A 337 5.66 22.92 4.69
CA LYS A 337 7.08 22.52 4.76
C LYS A 337 7.32 21.06 5.04
N TYR A 338 6.35 20.36 5.66
CA TYR A 338 6.42 18.94 6.01
C TYR A 338 5.82 18.03 4.93
N ILE A 339 5.13 18.57 3.91
CA ILE A 339 4.37 17.81 2.92
C ILE A 339 5.12 17.81 1.57
N LYS A 340 5.32 16.62 1.00
CA LYS A 340 5.86 16.47 -0.36
C LYS A 340 4.79 16.78 -1.41
N GLY A 341 5.21 17.25 -2.59
CA GLY A 341 4.28 17.60 -3.68
C GLY A 341 3.44 18.85 -3.39
N LYS A 342 3.83 19.64 -2.40
CA LYS A 342 3.11 20.78 -1.83
C LYS A 342 2.55 21.76 -2.86
N PHE A 343 3.29 22.02 -3.93
CA PHE A 343 2.90 22.99 -4.94
C PHE A 343 1.68 22.50 -5.74
N ILE A 344 1.75 21.31 -6.31
CA ILE A 344 0.66 20.69 -7.09
C ILE A 344 -0.59 20.49 -6.22
N ASN A 345 -0.42 19.91 -5.03
CA ASN A 345 -1.54 19.60 -4.13
C ASN A 345 -2.26 20.88 -3.65
N ASN A 346 -1.53 21.98 -3.37
CA ASN A 346 -2.16 23.25 -3.00
C ASN A 346 -2.95 23.87 -4.16
N ILE A 347 -2.41 23.81 -5.38
CA ILE A 347 -3.09 24.31 -6.58
C ILE A 347 -4.36 23.50 -6.83
N GLU A 348 -4.27 22.17 -6.81
CA GLU A 348 -5.44 21.30 -7.01
C GLU A 348 -6.51 21.56 -5.96
N LEU A 349 -6.16 21.60 -4.67
CA LEU A 349 -7.13 21.90 -3.60
C LEU A 349 -7.77 23.31 -3.77
N PHE A 350 -6.98 24.31 -4.11
CA PHE A 350 -7.49 25.66 -4.28
C PHE A 350 -8.50 25.79 -5.42
N PHE A 351 -8.23 25.15 -6.57
CA PHE A 351 -9.11 25.26 -7.74
C PHE A 351 -10.30 24.31 -7.72
N ILE A 352 -10.17 23.13 -7.09
CA ILE A 352 -11.16 22.05 -7.17
C ILE A 352 -12.07 22.02 -5.94
N ALA A 353 -11.53 22.32 -4.73
CA ALA A 353 -12.29 22.26 -3.49
C ALA A 353 -12.99 23.58 -3.17
N ARG A 354 -14.27 23.54 -2.83
CA ARG A 354 -15.07 24.68 -2.42
C ARG A 354 -15.68 24.44 -1.04
N LYS A 355 -15.51 25.42 -0.13
CA LYS A 355 -16.12 25.38 1.20
C LYS A 355 -17.65 25.34 1.05
N SER A 356 -18.30 24.46 1.79
CA SER A 356 -19.74 24.31 1.82
C SER A 356 -20.30 24.69 3.19
N THR A 357 -21.64 24.70 3.32
CA THR A 357 -22.37 25.06 4.55
C THR A 357 -22.09 24.08 5.70
N ASP A 358 -21.72 22.84 5.39
CA ASP A 358 -21.27 21.82 6.37
C ASP A 358 -19.86 22.04 6.90
N GLY A 359 -19.20 23.13 6.51
CA GLY A 359 -17.83 23.49 6.91
C GLY A 359 -16.73 22.72 6.18
N ARG A 360 -17.05 21.78 5.30
CA ARG A 360 -16.11 20.96 4.54
C ARG A 360 -15.81 21.55 3.17
N TYR A 361 -14.73 21.09 2.55
CA TYR A 361 -14.29 21.54 1.22
C TYR A 361 -14.66 20.47 0.17
N HIS A 362 -15.81 20.64 -0.48
CA HIS A 362 -16.37 19.69 -1.45
C HIS A 362 -15.70 19.80 -2.82
N LEU A 363 -15.52 18.66 -3.46
CA LEU A 363 -15.06 18.52 -4.84
C LEU A 363 -16.26 18.46 -5.80
N ARG A 364 -17.10 19.51 -5.77
CA ARG A 364 -18.43 19.55 -6.41
C ARG A 364 -18.44 19.15 -7.88
N HIS A 365 -17.38 19.46 -8.62
CA HIS A 365 -17.30 19.06 -10.04
C HIS A 365 -17.28 17.52 -10.17
N MET A 366 -16.59 16.81 -9.28
CA MET A 366 -16.54 15.35 -9.30
C MET A 366 -17.83 14.73 -8.77
N GLU A 367 -18.44 15.30 -7.74
CA GLU A 367 -19.71 14.84 -7.15
C GLU A 367 -20.88 14.94 -8.13
N LYS A 368 -20.93 16.03 -8.91
CA LYS A 368 -22.00 16.30 -9.89
C LYS A 368 -21.80 15.59 -11.21
N LYS A 369 -20.60 15.09 -11.49
CA LYS A 369 -20.25 14.56 -12.81
C LYS A 369 -20.92 13.22 -13.07
N LEU A 370 -21.80 13.21 -14.08
CA LEU A 370 -22.41 12.01 -14.61
C LEU A 370 -21.58 11.47 -15.78
N TYR A 371 -21.18 10.22 -15.70
CA TYR A 371 -20.41 9.55 -16.73
C TYR A 371 -21.30 8.66 -17.56
N SER A 372 -21.30 8.83 -18.89
CA SER A 372 -22.08 7.99 -19.80
C SER A 372 -21.29 6.76 -20.23
N PRO A 373 -21.96 5.62 -20.46
CA PRO A 373 -21.39 4.43 -21.09
C PRO A 373 -20.69 4.74 -22.41
N LYS A 374 -19.73 3.91 -22.81
CA LYS A 374 -19.10 4.01 -24.13
C LYS A 374 -20.08 3.61 -25.23
N LYS A 375 -20.40 4.53 -26.14
CA LYS A 375 -21.22 4.27 -27.31
C LYS A 375 -20.54 3.28 -28.27
N VAL A 376 -19.23 3.42 -28.46
CA VAL A 376 -18.43 2.56 -29.35
C VAL A 376 -17.68 1.52 -28.52
N ASN A 377 -17.80 0.25 -28.88
CA ASN A 377 -17.19 -0.90 -28.24
C ASN A 377 -17.54 -1.08 -26.75
N GLY A 378 -18.67 -0.55 -26.27
CA GLY A 378 -19.21 -0.89 -24.96
C GLY A 378 -19.54 -2.38 -24.90
N PHE A 379 -19.17 -3.05 -23.81
CA PHE A 379 -19.45 -4.46 -23.59
C PHE A 379 -20.92 -4.65 -23.21
N LYS A 380 -21.56 -5.67 -23.80
CA LYS A 380 -23.01 -5.93 -23.61
C LYS A 380 -23.30 -7.26 -22.92
N GLY A 381 -22.29 -8.14 -22.84
CA GLY A 381 -22.39 -9.43 -22.16
C GLY A 381 -22.30 -9.32 -20.63
N ASP A 382 -22.12 -10.45 -19.99
CA ASP A 382 -22.03 -10.57 -18.54
C ASP A 382 -20.62 -10.29 -18.05
N VAL A 383 -20.53 -9.56 -16.94
CA VAL A 383 -19.25 -9.14 -16.33
C VAL A 383 -19.11 -9.73 -14.94
N TYR A 384 -18.03 -10.45 -14.72
CA TYR A 384 -17.65 -11.01 -13.42
C TYR A 384 -16.39 -10.31 -12.92
N ILE A 385 -16.37 -9.86 -11.67
CA ILE A 385 -15.25 -9.13 -11.09
C ILE A 385 -14.66 -9.96 -9.95
N LEU A 386 -13.37 -10.31 -10.09
CA LEU A 386 -12.63 -11.01 -9.04
C LEU A 386 -11.90 -9.98 -8.17
N THR A 387 -12.20 -10.01 -6.88
CA THR A 387 -11.61 -9.12 -5.87
C THR A 387 -10.89 -9.90 -4.78
N ASN A 388 -9.99 -9.24 -4.02
CA ASN A 388 -9.33 -9.80 -2.86
C ASN A 388 -8.89 -8.67 -1.92
N GLY A 389 -8.25 -8.96 -0.79
CA GLY A 389 -7.75 -7.97 0.17
C GLY A 389 -6.94 -6.82 -0.45
N PRO A 390 -6.05 -7.04 -1.44
CA PRO A 390 -5.35 -5.96 -2.14
C PRO A 390 -6.21 -5.09 -3.06
N THR A 391 -7.47 -5.46 -3.35
CA THR A 391 -8.38 -4.63 -4.16
C THR A 391 -8.72 -3.36 -3.38
N PHE A 392 -8.15 -2.21 -3.78
CA PHE A 392 -8.15 -1.03 -2.91
C PHE A 392 -8.29 0.29 -3.68
N SER A 393 -8.73 1.38 -3.02
CA SER A 393 -8.77 2.74 -3.57
C SER A 393 -9.59 2.83 -4.87
N ALA A 394 -9.00 3.24 -6.00
CA ALA A 394 -9.69 3.33 -7.30
C ALA A 394 -10.31 1.99 -7.75
N SER A 395 -9.80 0.84 -7.29
CA SER A 395 -10.39 -0.47 -7.56
C SER A 395 -11.66 -0.68 -6.75
N THR A 396 -11.69 -0.24 -5.49
CA THR A 396 -12.91 -0.27 -4.65
C THR A 396 -13.99 0.65 -5.23
N LEU A 397 -13.61 1.87 -5.65
CA LEU A 397 -14.55 2.78 -6.34
C LEU A 397 -15.13 2.14 -7.61
N PHE A 398 -14.30 1.43 -8.39
CA PHE A 398 -14.76 0.68 -9.55
C PHE A 398 -15.81 -0.37 -9.17
N CYS A 399 -15.52 -1.21 -8.18
CA CYS A 399 -16.44 -2.24 -7.71
C CYS A 399 -17.77 -1.64 -7.22
N ASN A 400 -17.72 -0.59 -6.40
CA ASN A 400 -18.91 0.07 -5.90
C ASN A 400 -19.77 0.65 -7.02
N THR A 401 -19.15 1.28 -8.02
CA THR A 401 -19.85 1.89 -9.15
C THR A 401 -20.51 0.85 -10.06
N VAL A 402 -19.94 -0.35 -10.17
CA VAL A 402 -20.49 -1.42 -11.03
C VAL A 402 -21.56 -2.24 -10.31
N LYS A 403 -21.47 -2.37 -8.98
CA LYS A 403 -22.43 -3.12 -8.16
C LYS A 403 -23.79 -2.41 -8.03
N GLY A 404 -23.78 -1.07 -7.98
CA GLY A 404 -24.98 -0.25 -7.88
C GLY A 404 -25.64 -0.02 -9.20
#